data_23643918717d82f991ee3d47b26a4b32
#
_entry.id   23643918717d82f991ee3d47b26a4b32
#
_cell.length_a   1.000
_cell.length_b   1.000
_cell.length_c   1.000
_cell.angle_alpha   90.00
_cell.angle_beta   90.00
_cell.angle_gamma   90.00
#
_symmetry.space_group_name_H-M   'P 1'
#
loop_
_entity.id
_entity.type
_entity.pdbx_description
1 polymer ?
#
loop_
_entity_poly.entity_id
_entity_poly.type
_entity_poly.pdbx_seq_one_letter_code
_entity_poly.pdbx_strand_id
1 'polypeptide(L)'
;DIKFATVRVPEIYKRLVRLPGENSFILIDEIITEFLSALFPGYEILATASYRVMRDMDLDVAEEDTSDLLRAVKRQLREREHGQVMRLEVPASIDEWLKDQLIDNLHVSERSLYEVDGPVDLTFLKKLSGMVDGPDDLRYPPYKPYLNPALDMDHNIFSSIRQKDYLMQH
;
A
#
# COMPACT_ATOMS: atom_id res chain seq x y z
N ASP A 1 -31.16 11.02 -9.99
CA ASP A 1 -29.77 11.45 -10.25
C ASP A 1 -28.81 10.38 -9.73
N ILE A 2 -27.87 9.95 -10.56
CA ILE A 2 -26.77 9.06 -10.16
C ILE A 2 -25.73 9.91 -9.43
N LYS A 3 -25.24 9.39 -8.30
CA LYS A 3 -24.22 10.06 -7.48
C LYS A 3 -23.00 9.18 -7.35
N PHE A 4 -21.84 9.78 -7.37
CA PHE A 4 -20.56 9.15 -7.11
C PHE A 4 -20.12 9.42 -5.67
N ALA A 5 -19.61 8.41 -5.00
CA ALA A 5 -19.05 8.52 -3.66
C ALA A 5 -17.86 7.60 -3.49
N THR A 6 -16.92 7.99 -2.64
CA THR A 6 -15.76 7.16 -2.27
C THR A 6 -15.78 6.88 -0.77
N VAL A 7 -15.42 5.65 -0.41
CA VAL A 7 -15.30 5.22 1.00
C VAL A 7 -13.85 4.88 1.25
N ARG A 8 -13.21 5.59 2.18
CA ARG A 8 -11.85 5.28 2.58
C ARG A 8 -11.83 4.04 3.46
N VAL A 9 -11.08 3.02 3.06
CA VAL A 9 -10.84 1.85 3.90
C VAL A 9 -9.90 2.24 5.05
N PRO A 10 -10.31 2.10 6.32
CA PRO A 10 -9.49 2.53 7.45
C PRO A 10 -8.24 1.68 7.63
N GLU A 11 -7.08 2.31 7.73
CA GLU A 11 -5.78 1.62 7.91
C GLU A 11 -5.63 0.92 9.27
N ILE A 12 -6.48 1.29 10.25
CA ILE A 12 -6.49 0.66 11.58
C ILE A 12 -6.88 -0.81 11.53
N TYR A 13 -7.64 -1.22 10.51
CA TYR A 13 -8.03 -2.60 10.32
C TYR A 13 -7.03 -3.34 9.43
N LYS A 14 -6.82 -4.62 9.74
CA LYS A 14 -6.04 -5.49 8.85
C LYS A 14 -6.83 -5.69 7.57
N ARG A 15 -6.20 -5.50 6.41
CA ARG A 15 -6.85 -5.71 5.13
C ARG A 15 -7.29 -7.15 4.92
N LEU A 16 -6.52 -8.12 5.45
CA LEU A 16 -6.83 -9.54 5.39
C LEU A 16 -7.43 -9.98 6.71
N VAL A 17 -8.67 -10.43 6.69
CA VAL A 17 -9.45 -10.90 7.84
C VAL A 17 -9.62 -12.41 7.75
N ARG A 18 -9.19 -13.14 8.79
CA ARG A 18 -9.37 -14.59 8.85
C ARG A 18 -10.81 -14.92 9.25
N LEU A 19 -11.44 -15.82 8.53
CA LEU A 19 -12.79 -16.30 8.86
C LEU A 19 -12.75 -17.31 10.01
N PRO A 20 -13.76 -17.29 10.90
CA PRO A 20 -13.84 -18.24 12.02
C PRO A 20 -13.97 -19.69 11.52
N GLY A 21 -13.21 -20.59 12.14
CA GLY A 21 -13.35 -22.05 11.94
C GLY A 21 -12.70 -22.62 10.67
N GLU A 22 -12.15 -21.77 9.78
CA GLU A 22 -11.54 -22.20 8.53
C GLU A 22 -10.16 -21.55 8.32
N ASN A 23 -9.36 -22.14 7.40
CA ASN A 23 -8.13 -21.52 6.93
C ASN A 23 -8.42 -20.62 5.69
N SER A 24 -9.51 -19.85 5.81
CA SER A 24 -10.03 -18.97 4.77
C SER A 24 -9.92 -17.51 5.20
N PHE A 25 -9.77 -16.63 4.24
CA PHE A 25 -9.58 -15.20 4.46
C PHE A 25 -10.47 -14.39 3.52
N ILE A 26 -10.89 -13.22 3.98
CA ILE A 26 -11.63 -12.24 3.19
C ILE A 26 -10.91 -10.89 3.28
N LEU A 27 -10.99 -10.09 2.23
CA LEU A 27 -10.49 -8.73 2.25
C LEU A 27 -11.48 -7.80 2.94
N ILE A 28 -10.98 -6.84 3.71
CA ILE A 28 -11.82 -5.87 4.43
C ILE A 28 -12.65 -4.99 3.46
N ASP A 29 -12.10 -4.71 2.29
CA ASP A 29 -12.79 -3.97 1.23
C ASP A 29 -14.01 -4.76 0.70
N GLU A 30 -13.96 -6.08 0.60
CA GLU A 30 -15.11 -6.94 0.26
C GLU A 30 -16.19 -6.89 1.35
N ILE A 31 -15.78 -6.94 2.64
CA ILE A 31 -16.72 -6.79 3.76
C ILE A 31 -17.41 -5.43 3.69
N ILE A 32 -16.66 -4.35 3.47
CA ILE A 32 -17.21 -3.00 3.37
C ILE A 32 -18.21 -2.93 2.20
N THR A 33 -17.89 -3.53 1.06
CA THR A 33 -18.75 -3.57 -0.11
C THR A 33 -20.09 -4.24 0.19
N GLU A 34 -20.10 -5.35 0.91
CA GLU A 34 -21.32 -6.05 1.32
C GLU A 34 -22.24 -5.19 2.21
N PHE A 35 -21.65 -4.32 3.03
CA PHE A 35 -22.40 -3.45 3.96
C PHE A 35 -22.54 -2.00 3.50
N LEU A 36 -22.28 -1.69 2.23
CA LEU A 36 -22.41 -0.30 1.72
C LEU A 36 -23.80 0.29 1.89
N SER A 37 -24.86 -0.50 1.79
CA SER A 37 -26.24 -0.04 2.01
C SER A 37 -26.46 0.56 3.40
N ALA A 38 -25.71 0.11 4.40
CA ALA A 38 -25.75 0.68 5.75
C ALA A 38 -25.04 2.04 5.84
N LEU A 39 -24.04 2.28 4.99
CA LEU A 39 -23.34 3.56 4.91
C LEU A 39 -24.11 4.61 4.11
N PHE A 40 -24.96 4.18 3.18
CA PHE A 40 -25.73 5.07 2.29
C PHE A 40 -27.23 4.81 2.41
N PRO A 41 -27.85 5.09 3.59
CA PRO A 41 -29.26 4.85 3.79
C PRO A 41 -30.12 5.69 2.82
N GLY A 42 -31.07 5.04 2.17
CA GLY A 42 -32.00 5.69 1.21
C GLY A 42 -31.42 5.81 -0.21
N TYR A 43 -30.26 5.23 -0.49
CA TYR A 43 -29.70 5.12 -1.83
C TYR A 43 -29.66 3.68 -2.28
N GLU A 44 -29.92 3.46 -3.56
CA GLU A 44 -29.67 2.19 -4.25
C GLU A 44 -28.22 2.19 -4.74
N ILE A 45 -27.47 1.12 -4.44
CA ILE A 45 -26.10 0.94 -4.90
C ILE A 45 -26.13 0.30 -6.28
N LEU A 46 -25.74 1.04 -7.30
CA LEU A 46 -25.78 0.59 -8.69
C LEU A 46 -24.51 -0.16 -9.10
N ALA A 47 -23.35 0.35 -8.68
CA ALA A 47 -22.05 -0.24 -8.96
C ALA A 47 -21.07 0.05 -7.84
N THR A 48 -20.11 -0.85 -7.65
CA THR A 48 -19.02 -0.71 -6.66
C THR A 48 -17.72 -1.23 -7.22
N ALA A 49 -16.61 -0.63 -6.83
CA ALA A 49 -15.28 -1.15 -7.13
C ALA A 49 -14.29 -0.70 -6.04
N SER A 50 -13.40 -1.61 -5.67
CA SER A 50 -12.20 -1.22 -4.90
C SER A 50 -11.18 -0.59 -5.84
N TYR A 51 -10.51 0.48 -5.40
CA TYR A 51 -9.45 1.09 -6.17
C TYR A 51 -8.29 1.49 -5.27
N ARG A 52 -7.10 1.62 -5.86
CA ARG A 52 -5.92 2.10 -5.17
C ARG A 52 -5.30 3.28 -5.90
N VAL A 53 -5.01 4.33 -5.15
CA VAL A 53 -4.32 5.52 -5.68
C VAL A 53 -2.92 5.60 -5.07
N MET A 54 -1.93 5.81 -5.92
CA MET A 54 -0.60 6.23 -5.53
C MET A 54 -0.37 7.65 -6.04
N ARG A 55 0.00 8.54 -5.14
CA ARG A 55 0.27 9.94 -5.45
C ARG A 55 1.76 10.21 -5.37
N ASP A 56 2.19 11.18 -6.13
CA ASP A 56 3.53 11.72 -5.99
C ASP A 56 3.67 12.33 -4.59
N MET A 57 4.74 11.93 -3.90
CA MET A 57 5.09 12.46 -2.58
C MET A 57 6.33 13.34 -2.63
N ASP A 58 6.88 13.54 -3.83
CA ASP A 58 8.02 14.43 -4.04
C ASP A 58 7.50 15.87 -3.98
N LEU A 59 7.64 16.48 -2.83
CA LEU A 59 7.32 17.88 -2.63
C LEU A 59 8.63 18.65 -2.74
N ASP A 60 8.72 19.53 -3.73
CA ASP A 60 9.74 20.55 -3.76
C ASP A 60 9.66 21.37 -2.47
N VAL A 61 10.51 21.06 -1.52
CA VAL A 61 10.73 21.88 -0.34
C VAL A 61 11.54 23.09 -0.80
N ALA A 62 10.82 24.12 -1.26
CA ALA A 62 11.45 25.42 -1.34
C ALA A 62 11.96 25.78 0.06
N GLU A 63 13.26 25.96 0.19
CA GLU A 63 13.95 26.37 1.43
C GLU A 63 13.58 27.80 1.81
N GLU A 64 12.29 28.08 2.02
CA GLU A 64 11.84 29.36 2.52
C GLU A 64 11.44 29.25 3.99
N ASP A 65 12.26 29.89 4.80
CA ASP A 65 12.06 30.28 6.21
C ASP A 65 11.48 29.24 7.17
N THR A 66 12.40 28.61 7.91
CA THR A 66 12.18 27.61 8.97
C THR A 66 11.57 28.17 10.26
N SER A 67 10.92 29.32 10.27
CA SER A 67 10.36 29.90 11.49
C SER A 67 9.11 29.19 12.03
N ASP A 68 8.46 28.32 11.23
CA ASP A 68 7.32 27.52 11.69
C ASP A 68 7.30 26.11 11.07
N LEU A 69 8.23 25.27 11.50
CA LEU A 69 8.38 23.87 11.07
C LEU A 69 7.06 23.07 11.20
N LEU A 70 6.25 23.35 12.21
CA LEU A 70 4.99 22.65 12.47
C LEU A 70 3.91 23.01 11.43
N ARG A 71 3.88 24.27 11.01
CA ARG A 71 2.98 24.71 9.92
C ARG A 71 3.44 24.19 8.56
N ALA A 72 4.76 24.17 8.31
CA ALA A 72 5.33 23.60 7.10
C ALA A 72 5.01 22.10 6.98
N VAL A 73 5.21 21.32 8.06
CA VAL A 73 4.86 19.89 8.09
C VAL A 73 3.36 19.66 7.91
N LYS A 74 2.49 20.46 8.54
CA LYS A 74 1.03 20.34 8.34
C LYS A 74 0.60 20.71 6.93
N ARG A 75 1.23 21.69 6.31
CA ARG A 75 1.00 22.06 4.90
C ARG A 75 1.43 20.90 4.00
N GLN A 76 2.64 20.38 4.18
CA GLN A 76 3.16 19.22 3.45
C GLN A 76 2.28 17.98 3.55
N LEU A 77 1.73 17.69 4.74
CA LEU A 77 0.79 16.58 4.93
C LEU A 77 -0.51 16.77 4.13
N ARG A 78 -1.02 17.99 4.02
CA ARG A 78 -2.19 18.29 3.19
C ARG A 78 -1.88 18.23 1.69
N GLU A 79 -0.73 18.72 1.27
CA GLU A 79 -0.27 18.68 -0.12
C GLU A 79 -0.03 17.25 -0.61
N ARG A 80 0.38 16.33 0.28
CA ARG A 80 0.46 14.88 0.00
C ARG A 80 -0.90 14.27 -0.36
N GLU A 81 -1.99 14.74 0.23
CA GLU A 81 -3.34 14.28 -0.12
C GLU A 81 -3.79 14.79 -1.50
N HIS A 82 -3.13 15.82 -2.04
CA HIS A 82 -3.46 16.49 -3.32
C HIS A 82 -2.38 16.33 -4.39
N GLY A 83 -1.30 15.60 -4.12
CA GLY A 83 -0.26 15.30 -5.10
C GLY A 83 -0.82 14.65 -6.37
N GLN A 84 -0.12 14.81 -7.48
CA GLN A 84 -0.52 14.22 -8.76
C GLN A 84 -0.66 12.70 -8.63
N VAL A 85 -1.73 12.14 -9.19
CA VAL A 85 -1.92 10.70 -9.23
C VAL A 85 -0.92 10.10 -10.22
N MET A 86 0.01 9.31 -9.69
CA MET A 86 1.03 8.59 -10.46
C MET A 86 0.53 7.22 -10.91
N ARG A 87 -0.36 6.62 -10.14
CA ARG A 87 -0.92 5.31 -10.43
C ARG A 87 -2.32 5.18 -9.83
N LEU A 88 -3.28 4.78 -10.66
CA LEU A 88 -4.61 4.34 -10.27
C LEU A 88 -4.74 2.87 -10.65
N GLU A 89 -4.95 1.99 -9.68
CA GLU A 89 -5.28 0.58 -9.90
C GLU A 89 -6.79 0.38 -9.73
N VAL A 90 -7.41 -0.29 -10.69
CA VAL A 90 -8.82 -0.67 -10.67
C VAL A 90 -8.96 -2.14 -11.09
N PRO A 91 -10.02 -2.86 -10.65
CA PRO A 91 -10.31 -4.18 -11.20
C PRO A 91 -10.61 -4.10 -12.70
N ALA A 92 -10.16 -5.08 -13.48
CA ALA A 92 -10.49 -5.16 -14.91
C ALA A 92 -12.00 -5.29 -15.19
N SER A 93 -12.77 -5.73 -14.17
CA SER A 93 -14.24 -5.86 -14.22
C SER A 93 -14.99 -4.62 -13.75
N ILE A 94 -14.31 -3.48 -13.55
CA ILE A 94 -14.94 -2.25 -13.10
C ILE A 94 -16.03 -1.79 -14.07
N ASP A 95 -17.13 -1.26 -13.55
CA ASP A 95 -18.15 -0.59 -14.35
C ASP A 95 -17.57 0.65 -15.06
N GLU A 96 -17.84 0.80 -16.37
CA GLU A 96 -17.25 1.85 -17.20
C GLU A 96 -17.58 3.26 -16.70
N TRP A 97 -18.84 3.50 -16.29
CA TRP A 97 -19.23 4.80 -15.75
C TRP A 97 -18.45 5.12 -14.46
N LEU A 98 -18.28 4.09 -13.59
CA LEU A 98 -17.55 4.25 -12.33
C LEU A 98 -16.05 4.52 -12.60
N LYS A 99 -15.47 3.88 -13.62
CA LYS A 99 -14.10 4.11 -14.07
C LYS A 99 -13.91 5.55 -14.55
N ASP A 100 -14.83 6.03 -15.39
CA ASP A 100 -14.80 7.41 -15.88
C ASP A 100 -14.91 8.43 -14.74
N GLN A 101 -15.79 8.19 -13.76
CA GLN A 101 -15.90 9.03 -12.58
C GLN A 101 -14.61 9.08 -11.76
N LEU A 102 -13.89 7.95 -11.63
CA LEU A 102 -12.59 7.92 -10.94
C LEU A 102 -11.53 8.72 -11.70
N ILE A 103 -11.44 8.54 -13.01
CA ILE A 103 -10.49 9.26 -13.88
C ILE A 103 -10.71 10.76 -13.78
N ASP A 104 -11.97 11.21 -13.93
CA ASP A 104 -12.32 12.62 -13.92
C ASP A 104 -12.09 13.27 -12.55
N ASN A 105 -12.58 12.65 -11.47
CA ASN A 105 -12.46 13.23 -10.12
C ASN A 105 -11.03 13.21 -9.56
N LEU A 106 -10.21 12.25 -9.99
CA LEU A 106 -8.83 12.12 -9.54
C LEU A 106 -7.83 12.76 -10.52
N HIS A 107 -8.30 13.26 -11.67
CA HIS A 107 -7.47 13.84 -12.75
C HIS A 107 -6.36 12.89 -13.20
N VAL A 108 -6.72 11.63 -13.46
CA VAL A 108 -5.78 10.57 -13.83
C VAL A 108 -5.49 10.61 -15.31
N SER A 109 -4.21 10.54 -15.70
CA SER A 109 -3.84 10.32 -17.09
C SER A 109 -4.04 8.86 -17.51
N GLU A 110 -4.34 8.60 -18.78
CA GLU A 110 -4.47 7.22 -19.28
C GLU A 110 -3.24 6.34 -19.01
N ARG A 111 -2.05 6.94 -18.99
CA ARG A 111 -0.78 6.24 -18.69
C ARG A 111 -0.65 5.82 -17.23
N SER A 112 -1.44 6.42 -16.36
CA SER A 112 -1.43 6.16 -14.91
C SER A 112 -2.55 5.21 -14.47
N LEU A 113 -3.42 4.77 -15.39
CA LEU A 113 -4.48 3.80 -15.14
C LEU A 113 -3.97 2.38 -15.37
N TYR A 114 -4.22 1.51 -14.40
CA TYR A 114 -3.86 0.08 -14.43
C TYR A 114 -5.08 -0.77 -14.10
N GLU A 115 -5.56 -1.52 -15.06
CA GLU A 115 -6.61 -2.51 -14.87
C GLU A 115 -5.97 -3.83 -14.42
N VAL A 116 -6.44 -4.38 -13.31
CA VAL A 116 -5.88 -5.56 -12.66
C VAL A 116 -6.92 -6.69 -12.69
N ASP A 117 -6.51 -7.84 -13.19
CA ASP A 117 -7.32 -9.07 -13.11
C ASP A 117 -7.13 -9.71 -11.72
N GLY A 118 -7.94 -9.25 -10.76
CA GLY A 118 -7.87 -9.67 -9.37
C GLY A 118 -7.99 -8.50 -8.39
N PRO A 119 -7.67 -8.73 -7.10
CA PRO A 119 -7.74 -7.68 -6.10
C PRO A 119 -6.65 -6.62 -6.31
N VAL A 120 -7.02 -5.36 -6.17
CA VAL A 120 -6.07 -4.25 -6.19
C VAL A 120 -5.15 -4.32 -4.96
N ASP A 121 -3.97 -3.70 -5.05
CA ASP A 121 -3.01 -3.64 -3.94
C ASP A 121 -2.62 -5.00 -3.32
N LEU A 122 -1.80 -5.75 -4.01
CA LEU A 122 -1.33 -7.07 -3.57
C LEU A 122 -0.38 -7.07 -2.36
N THR A 123 -0.16 -5.93 -1.70
CA THR A 123 0.74 -5.85 -0.53
C THR A 123 0.31 -6.74 0.65
N PHE A 124 -0.98 -7.09 0.73
CA PHE A 124 -1.50 -8.00 1.76
C PHE A 124 -0.91 -9.42 1.65
N LEU A 125 -0.47 -9.85 0.47
CA LEU A 125 0.14 -11.17 0.26
C LEU A 125 1.39 -11.39 1.11
N LYS A 126 2.14 -10.32 1.41
CA LYS A 126 3.26 -10.39 2.36
C LYS A 126 2.85 -10.91 3.73
N LYS A 127 1.66 -10.52 4.20
CA LYS A 127 1.12 -10.94 5.49
C LYS A 127 0.48 -12.33 5.40
N LEU A 128 -0.14 -12.64 4.28
CA LEU A 128 -0.77 -13.94 4.03
C LEU A 128 0.23 -15.08 4.19
N SER A 129 1.43 -14.97 3.64
CA SER A 129 2.46 -16.01 3.72
C SER A 129 2.84 -16.39 5.15
N GLY A 130 2.70 -15.46 6.12
CA GLY A 130 2.91 -15.72 7.54
C GLY A 130 1.69 -16.21 8.31
N MET A 131 0.50 -16.16 7.70
CA MET A 131 -0.78 -16.55 8.32
C MET A 131 -1.28 -17.92 7.87
N VAL A 132 -0.71 -18.44 6.80
CA VAL A 132 -1.07 -19.75 6.22
C VAL A 132 -0.01 -20.77 6.56
N ASP A 133 -0.43 -21.89 7.11
CA ASP A 133 0.41 -23.09 7.26
C ASP A 133 0.55 -23.73 5.86
N GLY A 134 1.57 -23.34 5.14
CA GLY A 134 1.90 -23.87 3.82
C GLY A 134 3.01 -24.92 3.89
N PRO A 135 3.15 -25.75 2.86
CA PRO A 135 4.25 -26.70 2.76
C PRO A 135 5.60 -25.97 2.80
N ASP A 136 6.55 -26.53 3.56
CA ASP A 136 7.88 -25.92 3.77
C ASP A 136 8.68 -25.76 2.48
N ASP A 137 8.38 -26.57 1.45
CA ASP A 137 9.00 -26.50 0.11
C ASP A 137 8.66 -25.21 -0.69
N LEU A 138 7.60 -24.51 -0.29
CA LEU A 138 7.25 -23.21 -0.86
C LEU A 138 7.96 -22.03 -0.18
N ARG A 139 8.81 -22.29 0.79
CA ARG A 139 9.56 -21.26 1.52
C ARG A 139 11.05 -21.41 1.27
N TYR A 140 11.73 -20.32 0.99
CA TYR A 140 13.19 -20.35 1.00
C TYR A 140 13.69 -20.70 2.40
N PRO A 141 14.75 -21.52 2.50
CA PRO A 141 15.38 -21.77 3.79
C PRO A 141 15.85 -20.45 4.41
N PRO A 142 15.83 -20.35 5.74
CA PRO A 142 16.31 -19.16 6.43
C PRO A 142 17.73 -18.84 5.99
N TYR A 143 17.97 -17.60 5.58
CA TYR A 143 19.31 -17.14 5.23
C TYR A 143 20.23 -17.27 6.45
N LYS A 144 21.35 -17.98 6.27
CA LYS A 144 22.39 -18.03 7.27
C LYS A 144 23.47 -17.01 6.88
N PRO A 145 23.62 -15.92 7.65
CA PRO A 145 24.63 -14.92 7.34
C PRO A 145 26.03 -15.55 7.36
N TYR A 146 26.79 -15.25 6.31
CA TYR A 146 28.20 -15.62 6.27
C TYR A 146 28.99 -14.67 7.19
N LEU A 147 29.55 -15.21 8.24
CA LEU A 147 30.49 -14.47 9.09
C LEU A 147 31.85 -14.44 8.39
N ASN A 148 32.28 -13.25 7.96
CA ASN A 148 33.61 -13.10 7.39
C ASN A 148 34.66 -13.37 8.50
N PRO A 149 35.50 -14.41 8.37
CA PRO A 149 36.49 -14.76 9.41
C PRO A 149 37.55 -13.67 9.68
N ALA A 150 37.65 -12.72 8.75
CA ALA A 150 38.58 -11.59 8.90
C ALA A 150 37.97 -10.42 9.70
N LEU A 151 36.64 -10.47 9.99
CA LEU A 151 35.97 -9.56 10.90
C LEU A 151 35.89 -10.24 12.27
N ASP A 152 36.80 -9.87 13.16
CA ASP A 152 36.78 -10.34 14.54
C ASP A 152 35.57 -9.74 15.25
N MET A 153 34.58 -10.60 15.57
CA MET A 153 33.34 -10.19 16.26
C MET A 153 33.56 -9.82 17.72
N ASP A 154 34.72 -10.21 18.30
CA ASP A 154 35.05 -9.89 19.68
C ASP A 154 35.69 -8.48 19.82
N HIS A 155 36.02 -7.85 18.70
CA HIS A 155 36.55 -6.51 18.64
C HIS A 155 35.54 -5.52 18.05
N ASN A 156 35.71 -4.26 18.41
CA ASN A 156 34.86 -3.18 17.88
C ASN A 156 35.01 -3.10 16.34
N ILE A 157 33.90 -3.30 15.64
CA ILE A 157 33.85 -3.31 14.18
C ILE A 157 34.45 -2.06 13.54
N PHE A 158 34.34 -0.90 14.19
CA PHE A 158 34.96 0.35 13.70
C PHE A 158 36.46 0.30 13.72
N SER A 159 37.06 -0.41 14.68
CA SER A 159 38.51 -0.63 14.72
C SER A 159 38.99 -1.51 13.56
N SER A 160 38.20 -2.51 13.21
CA SER A 160 38.50 -3.39 12.07
C SER A 160 38.41 -2.64 10.74
N ILE A 161 37.35 -1.82 10.55
CA ILE A 161 37.16 -1.00 9.34
C ILE A 161 38.27 0.04 9.17
N ARG A 162 38.86 0.58 10.25
CA ARG A 162 39.99 1.51 10.19
C ARG A 162 41.29 0.86 9.75
N GLN A 163 41.43 -0.46 9.90
CA GLN A 163 42.66 -1.18 9.57
C GLN A 163 42.72 -1.57 8.10
N LYS A 164 41.59 -1.95 7.48
CA LYS A 164 41.51 -2.37 6.08
C LYS A 164 40.10 -2.39 5.56
N ASP A 165 39.96 -2.41 4.23
CA ASP A 165 38.70 -2.61 3.54
C ASP A 165 38.24 -4.07 3.61
N TYR A 166 36.94 -4.29 3.69
CA TYR A 166 36.31 -5.61 3.70
C TYR A 166 35.29 -5.71 2.56
N LEU A 167 35.45 -6.75 1.73
CA LEU A 167 34.41 -7.08 0.74
C LEU A 167 33.39 -7.98 1.38
N MET A 168 32.12 -7.55 1.33
CA MET A 168 30.97 -8.37 1.71
C MET A 168 30.23 -8.79 0.45
N GLN A 169 30.04 -10.10 0.28
CA GLN A 169 29.20 -10.68 -0.77
C GLN A 169 27.89 -11.16 -0.16
N HIS A 170 26.81 -10.86 -0.84
CA HIS A 170 25.46 -11.33 -0.50
C HIS A 170 25.12 -12.58 -1.30
#